data_0e14c4aca9fd36d9d611008200dc1a80
#
_entry.id   0e14c4aca9fd36d9d611008200dc1a80
#
_cell.length_a   1.000
_cell.length_b   1.000
_cell.length_c   1.000
_cell.angle_alpha   90.00
_cell.angle_beta   90.00
_cell.angle_gamma   90.00
#
_symmetry.space_group_name_H-M   'P 1'
#
loop_
_entity.id
_entity.type
_entity.pdbx_description
1 polymer ?
#
loop_
_entity_poly.entity_id
_entity_poly.type
_entity_poly.pdbx_seq_one_letter_code
_entity_poly.pdbx_strand_id
1 'polypeptide(L)'
;MTDTEPSSRPRLTFFFPAYNEQENIERTVELALSQIGPLVPSIEVLAIDDGSTDRTPQLADALAAADPRVRVHHQPNRGYGGAIKAGFEEARGELICFSDGDLQFDLREMSRLLERLADERKPVDAVIGFRIKRRDPFHRIFIAKTYNAIVSVAFGLRVRDIDCAMKLFRREVFDGLRLDAEGPFLSAELLIKLRARGVRVAQVGVNHYPRAAGQNTGASIGKILRTFRDLARLRWDLWTKREEVLRRRD
;
A
#
# COMPACT_ATOMS: atom_id res chain seq x y z
N MET A 1 -1.91 17.57 33.51
CA MET A 1 -1.52 18.03 32.17
C MET A 1 -0.18 17.38 31.89
N THR A 2 -0.19 16.29 31.18
CA THR A 2 1.06 15.62 30.75
C THR A 2 1.42 16.23 29.41
N ASP A 3 2.39 17.16 29.44
CA ASP A 3 3.09 17.62 28.24
C ASP A 3 3.79 16.41 27.60
N THR A 4 3.10 15.77 26.67
CA THR A 4 3.73 14.82 25.75
C THR A 4 4.59 15.66 24.81
N GLU A 5 5.90 15.58 24.93
CA GLU A 5 6.81 16.15 23.91
C GLU A 5 6.33 15.73 22.52
N PRO A 6 6.33 16.67 21.54
CA PRO A 6 5.92 16.32 20.20
C PRO A 6 6.79 15.16 19.70
N SER A 7 6.17 14.05 19.37
CA SER A 7 6.84 12.89 18.79
C SER A 7 7.76 13.37 17.65
N SER A 8 9.01 13.00 17.66
CA SER A 8 9.98 13.31 16.58
C SER A 8 9.59 12.65 15.24
N ARG A 9 8.55 11.80 15.25
CA ARG A 9 8.04 11.09 14.07
C ARG A 9 6.88 11.86 13.44
N PRO A 10 6.77 11.86 12.09
CA PRO A 10 5.59 12.40 11.42
C PRO A 10 4.33 11.62 11.83
N ARG A 11 3.18 12.30 11.87
CA ARG A 11 1.91 11.63 12.17
C ARG A 11 1.55 10.59 11.10
N LEU A 12 1.77 10.93 9.82
CA LEU A 12 1.47 10.06 8.69
C LEU A 12 2.65 10.01 7.72
N THR A 13 3.03 8.81 7.29
CA THR A 13 3.79 8.60 6.05
C THR A 13 2.82 8.19 4.95
N PHE A 14 2.74 8.98 3.91
CA PHE A 14 2.17 8.58 2.62
C PHE A 14 3.31 8.14 1.71
N PHE A 15 3.30 6.88 1.26
CA PHE A 15 4.30 6.42 0.30
C PHE A 15 3.66 5.87 -0.98
N PHE A 16 4.43 5.92 -2.06
CA PHE A 16 4.03 5.38 -3.35
C PHE A 16 5.24 4.79 -4.08
N PRO A 17 5.06 3.66 -4.80
CA PRO A 17 6.08 3.11 -5.68
C PRO A 17 6.18 3.94 -6.95
N ALA A 18 7.38 4.15 -7.45
CA ALA A 18 7.67 4.82 -8.71
C ALA A 18 8.63 3.98 -9.55
N TYR A 19 8.24 3.65 -10.77
CA TYR A 19 9.10 3.01 -11.76
C TYR A 19 8.78 3.59 -13.14
N ASN A 20 9.67 4.44 -13.65
CA ASN A 20 9.48 5.20 -14.89
C ASN A 20 8.18 6.03 -14.87
N GLU A 21 8.03 6.83 -13.81
CA GLU A 21 6.87 7.70 -13.54
C GLU A 21 7.24 9.21 -13.68
N GLN A 22 8.18 9.56 -14.54
CA GLN A 22 8.62 10.95 -14.75
C GLN A 22 7.48 11.91 -15.09
N GLU A 23 6.37 11.43 -15.66
CA GLU A 23 5.21 12.24 -16.02
C GLU A 23 4.24 12.45 -14.84
N ASN A 24 4.34 11.63 -13.78
CA ASN A 24 3.38 11.62 -12.70
C ASN A 24 3.97 12.02 -11.34
N ILE A 25 5.28 11.84 -11.12
CA ILE A 25 5.90 11.92 -9.80
C ILE A 25 5.73 13.31 -9.15
N GLU A 26 5.96 14.39 -9.89
CA GLU A 26 5.80 15.76 -9.37
C GLU A 26 4.35 16.00 -8.93
N ARG A 27 3.40 15.61 -9.76
CA ARG A 27 1.98 15.77 -9.48
C ARG A 27 1.53 14.90 -8.31
N THR A 28 2.06 13.69 -8.17
CA THR A 28 1.75 12.79 -7.04
C THR A 28 2.21 13.41 -5.72
N VAL A 29 3.42 13.94 -5.66
CA VAL A 29 3.96 14.62 -4.47
C VAL A 29 3.16 15.88 -4.15
N GLU A 30 2.88 16.73 -5.15
CA GLU A 30 2.07 17.94 -4.98
C GLU A 30 0.68 17.62 -4.39
N LEU A 31 -0.01 16.61 -4.95
CA LEU A 31 -1.32 16.20 -4.47
C LEU A 31 -1.27 15.61 -3.07
N ALA A 32 -0.25 14.81 -2.75
CA ALA A 32 -0.08 14.28 -1.40
C ALA A 32 0.11 15.41 -0.37
N LEU A 33 0.96 16.38 -0.66
CA LEU A 33 1.21 17.51 0.23
C LEU A 33 0.00 18.43 0.37
N SER A 34 -0.72 18.70 -0.73
CA SER A 34 -1.86 19.64 -0.74
C SER A 34 -3.16 19.02 -0.27
N GLN A 35 -3.40 17.73 -0.48
CA GLN A 35 -4.67 17.07 -0.18
C GLN A 35 -4.63 16.23 1.10
N ILE A 36 -3.50 15.57 1.39
CA ILE A 36 -3.35 14.76 2.62
C ILE A 36 -2.74 15.59 3.73
N GLY A 37 -1.74 16.44 3.42
CA GLY A 37 -1.06 17.27 4.40
C GLY A 37 -1.98 18.03 5.36
N PRO A 38 -3.02 18.72 4.88
CA PRO A 38 -3.97 19.44 5.76
C PRO A 38 -4.83 18.56 6.68
N LEU A 39 -4.87 17.24 6.42
CA LEU A 39 -5.70 16.29 7.20
C LEU A 39 -5.00 15.77 8.46
N VAL A 40 -3.69 16.01 8.60
CA VAL A 40 -2.88 15.48 9.70
C VAL A 40 -1.93 16.56 10.25
N PRO A 41 -1.53 16.50 11.53
CA PRO A 41 -0.60 17.46 12.12
C PRO A 41 0.76 17.53 11.43
N SER A 42 1.24 16.41 10.91
CA SER A 42 2.50 16.32 10.16
C SER A 42 2.47 15.16 9.18
N ILE A 43 3.03 15.37 7.99
CA ILE A 43 3.10 14.39 6.91
C ILE A 43 4.55 14.17 6.47
N GLU A 44 4.87 12.94 6.14
CA GLU A 44 6.01 12.54 5.32
C GLU A 44 5.47 11.98 3.99
N VAL A 45 5.98 12.46 2.87
CA VAL A 45 5.73 11.90 1.53
C VAL A 45 6.97 11.15 1.11
N LEU A 46 6.86 9.84 0.90
CA LEU A 46 7.99 8.96 0.59
C LEU A 46 7.80 8.34 -0.79
N ALA A 47 8.66 8.71 -1.73
CA ALA A 47 8.74 8.08 -3.04
C ALA A 47 9.69 6.89 -2.98
N ILE A 48 9.25 5.73 -3.46
CA ILE A 48 10.10 4.53 -3.60
C ILE A 48 10.42 4.36 -5.08
N ASP A 49 11.61 4.79 -5.46
CA ASP A 49 12.10 4.59 -6.82
C ASP A 49 12.67 3.17 -6.97
N ASP A 50 11.96 2.35 -7.73
CA ASP A 50 12.28 0.93 -7.95
C ASP A 50 13.21 0.75 -9.17
N GLY A 51 14.30 1.51 -9.22
CA GLY A 51 15.32 1.41 -10.26
C GLY A 51 14.86 1.95 -11.61
N SER A 52 14.24 3.13 -11.62
CA SER A 52 13.81 3.80 -12.85
C SER A 52 14.97 4.10 -13.78
N THR A 53 14.70 4.06 -15.09
CA THR A 53 15.68 4.31 -16.15
C THR A 53 15.41 5.62 -16.92
N ASP A 54 14.31 6.31 -16.58
CA ASP A 54 13.95 7.63 -17.10
C ASP A 54 14.39 8.75 -16.14
N ARG A 55 13.76 9.91 -16.18
CA ARG A 55 14.07 11.06 -15.33
C ARG A 55 13.45 10.98 -13.91
N THR A 56 12.76 9.90 -13.58
CA THR A 56 12.09 9.75 -12.26
C THR A 56 13.04 9.96 -11.09
N PRO A 57 14.27 9.35 -11.03
CA PRO A 57 15.18 9.55 -9.91
C PRO A 57 15.56 11.00 -9.70
N GLN A 58 15.93 11.69 -10.78
CA GLN A 58 16.37 13.11 -10.73
C GLN A 58 15.23 14.04 -10.26
N LEU A 59 13.99 13.80 -10.75
CA LEU A 59 12.82 14.56 -10.32
C LEU A 59 12.50 14.31 -8.86
N ALA A 60 12.58 13.05 -8.40
CA ALA A 60 12.37 12.68 -7.02
C ALA A 60 13.37 13.37 -6.08
N ASP A 61 14.65 13.37 -6.43
CA ASP A 61 15.71 14.05 -5.65
C ASP A 61 15.50 15.56 -5.59
N ALA A 62 15.09 16.17 -6.71
CA ALA A 62 14.76 17.60 -6.75
C ALA A 62 13.60 17.95 -5.83
N LEU A 63 12.55 17.12 -5.78
CA LEU A 63 11.41 17.29 -4.88
C LEU A 63 11.82 17.16 -3.41
N ALA A 64 12.66 16.18 -3.07
CA ALA A 64 13.17 15.99 -1.73
C ALA A 64 14.09 17.13 -1.26
N ALA A 65 14.85 17.71 -2.19
CA ALA A 65 15.69 18.90 -1.90
C ALA A 65 14.83 20.17 -1.70
N ALA A 66 13.69 20.27 -2.37
CA ALA A 66 12.80 21.43 -2.32
C ALA A 66 11.88 21.46 -1.07
N ASP A 67 11.47 20.30 -0.55
CA ASP A 67 10.54 20.21 0.58
C ASP A 67 11.01 19.14 1.60
N PRO A 68 11.33 19.51 2.85
CA PRO A 68 11.81 18.59 3.87
C PRO A 68 10.81 17.50 4.28
N ARG A 69 9.54 17.63 3.90
CA ARG A 69 8.51 16.61 4.11
C ARG A 69 8.59 15.49 3.09
N VAL A 70 9.34 15.69 2.00
CA VAL A 70 9.51 14.71 0.92
C VAL A 70 10.80 13.93 1.13
N ARG A 71 10.72 12.62 1.00
CA ARG A 71 11.88 11.71 1.01
C ARG A 71 11.82 10.79 -0.19
N VAL A 72 12.99 10.33 -0.59
CA VAL A 72 13.15 9.33 -1.65
C VAL A 72 13.96 8.16 -1.11
N HIS A 73 13.56 6.97 -1.51
CA HIS A 73 14.35 5.75 -1.35
C HIS A 73 14.58 5.12 -2.72
N HIS A 74 15.83 5.07 -3.15
CA HIS A 74 16.23 4.41 -4.38
C HIS A 74 16.64 2.98 -4.12
N GLN A 75 16.16 2.05 -4.94
CA GLN A 75 16.57 0.65 -4.89
C GLN A 75 16.74 0.06 -6.29
N PRO A 76 17.54 -1.02 -6.45
CA PRO A 76 17.50 -1.81 -7.67
C PRO A 76 16.08 -2.34 -7.92
N ASN A 77 15.66 -2.46 -9.19
CA ASN A 77 14.31 -2.93 -9.52
C ASN A 77 14.01 -4.29 -8.89
N ARG A 78 13.08 -4.31 -7.93
CA ARG A 78 12.55 -5.50 -7.24
C ARG A 78 11.09 -5.77 -7.59
N GLY A 79 10.54 -4.97 -8.50
CA GLY A 79 9.14 -5.02 -8.90
C GLY A 79 8.21 -4.43 -7.85
N TYR A 80 6.92 -4.36 -8.19
CA TYR A 80 5.89 -3.70 -7.39
C TYR A 80 5.88 -4.14 -5.91
N GLY A 81 5.95 -5.44 -5.66
CA GLY A 81 5.96 -5.96 -4.29
C GLY A 81 7.21 -5.55 -3.51
N GLY A 82 8.38 -5.54 -4.17
CA GLY A 82 9.62 -5.07 -3.56
C GLY A 82 9.57 -3.59 -3.17
N ALA A 83 9.01 -2.75 -4.05
CA ALA A 83 8.83 -1.33 -3.77
C ALA A 83 7.85 -1.08 -2.61
N ILE A 84 6.74 -1.80 -2.56
CA ILE A 84 5.78 -1.68 -1.44
C ILE A 84 6.41 -2.13 -0.11
N LYS A 85 7.21 -3.21 -0.11
CA LYS A 85 7.94 -3.65 1.10
C LYS A 85 8.89 -2.58 1.59
N ALA A 86 9.71 -2.02 0.70
CA ALA A 86 10.61 -0.92 1.03
C ALA A 86 9.84 0.28 1.60
N GLY A 87 8.67 0.61 1.02
CA GLY A 87 7.81 1.66 1.55
C GLY A 87 7.36 1.43 2.99
N PHE A 88 6.98 0.20 3.36
CA PHE A 88 6.64 -0.12 4.75
C PHE A 88 7.86 -0.11 5.68
N GLU A 89 9.02 -0.53 5.22
CA GLU A 89 10.27 -0.55 5.99
C GLU A 89 10.82 0.87 6.23
N GLU A 90 10.76 1.73 5.22
CA GLU A 90 11.30 3.09 5.23
C GLU A 90 10.34 4.14 5.85
N ALA A 91 9.04 3.86 5.88
CA ALA A 91 8.05 4.77 6.44
C ALA A 91 8.33 5.07 7.92
N ARG A 92 8.22 6.34 8.36
CA ARG A 92 8.52 6.80 9.72
C ARG A 92 7.29 7.17 10.52
N GLY A 93 6.15 7.42 9.87
CA GLY A 93 4.91 7.89 10.48
C GLY A 93 4.29 6.91 11.47
N GLU A 94 3.52 7.42 12.42
CA GLU A 94 2.68 6.61 13.31
C GLU A 94 1.56 5.92 12.53
N LEU A 95 1.11 6.57 11.47
CA LEU A 95 0.21 6.01 10.47
C LEU A 95 0.99 5.83 9.18
N ILE A 96 0.72 4.75 8.47
CA ILE A 96 1.33 4.44 7.18
C ILE A 96 0.22 4.28 6.16
N CYS A 97 0.27 5.08 5.11
CA CYS A 97 -0.62 4.97 3.98
C CYS A 97 0.16 4.76 2.70
N PHE A 98 -0.35 3.93 1.81
CA PHE A 98 0.16 3.90 0.46
C PHE A 98 -0.94 3.98 -0.59
N SER A 99 -0.56 4.48 -1.76
CA SER A 99 -1.33 4.43 -2.99
C SER A 99 -0.39 4.23 -4.17
N ASP A 100 -0.93 3.87 -5.33
CA ASP A 100 -0.13 3.87 -6.55
C ASP A 100 0.21 5.31 -6.97
N GLY A 101 1.41 5.51 -7.55
CA GLY A 101 1.90 6.80 -8.02
C GLY A 101 1.33 7.23 -9.39
N ASP A 102 0.29 6.55 -9.89
CA ASP A 102 -0.26 6.71 -11.24
C ASP A 102 -1.50 7.60 -11.33
N LEU A 103 -1.83 8.29 -10.24
CA LEU A 103 -2.94 9.24 -10.13
C LEU A 103 -4.34 8.63 -10.39
N GLN A 104 -4.49 7.32 -10.25
CA GLN A 104 -5.79 6.66 -10.43
C GLN A 104 -6.73 6.79 -9.21
N PHE A 105 -6.22 7.27 -8.07
CA PHE A 105 -7.00 7.50 -6.86
C PHE A 105 -7.09 8.99 -6.52
N ASP A 106 -8.23 9.42 -5.99
CA ASP A 106 -8.40 10.77 -5.45
C ASP A 106 -7.87 10.79 -4.01
N LEU A 107 -6.73 11.45 -3.80
CA LEU A 107 -6.09 11.51 -2.47
C LEU A 107 -6.92 12.27 -1.43
N ARG A 108 -7.92 13.07 -1.83
CA ARG A 108 -8.87 13.71 -0.90
C ARG A 108 -9.71 12.68 -0.13
N GLU A 109 -9.90 11.49 -0.72
CA GLU A 109 -10.64 10.40 -0.06
C GLU A 109 -9.88 9.79 1.13
N MET A 110 -8.61 10.19 1.34
CA MET A 110 -7.86 9.86 2.54
C MET A 110 -8.57 10.33 3.82
N SER A 111 -9.30 11.45 3.77
CA SER A 111 -10.11 11.92 4.89
C SER A 111 -11.05 10.84 5.42
N ARG A 112 -11.72 10.09 4.52
CA ARG A 112 -12.65 9.02 4.88
C ARG A 112 -11.95 7.81 5.53
N LEU A 113 -10.71 7.51 5.11
CA LEU A 113 -9.92 6.45 5.72
C LEU A 113 -9.46 6.88 7.13
N LEU A 114 -9.00 8.12 7.27
CA LEU A 114 -8.58 8.69 8.56
C LEU A 114 -9.75 8.77 9.54
N GLU A 115 -10.92 9.28 9.12
CA GLU A 115 -12.14 9.32 9.93
C GLU A 115 -12.54 7.91 10.40
N ARG A 116 -12.48 6.91 9.50
CA ARG A 116 -12.82 5.54 9.85
C ARG A 116 -11.80 4.90 10.81
N LEU A 117 -10.52 5.24 10.70
CA LEU A 117 -9.47 4.77 11.62
C LEU A 117 -9.61 5.42 13.00
N ALA A 118 -10.09 6.67 13.06
CA ALA A 118 -10.27 7.43 14.28
C ALA A 118 -11.60 7.14 15.02
N ASP A 119 -12.51 6.36 14.43
CA ASP A 119 -13.82 6.04 15.06
C ASP A 119 -13.64 5.09 16.27
N GLU A 120 -13.59 5.66 17.45
CA GLU A 120 -13.41 4.95 18.71
C GLU A 120 -14.58 4.00 19.04
N ARG A 121 -15.77 4.24 18.49
CA ARG A 121 -16.95 3.36 18.70
C ARG A 121 -16.77 1.99 18.02
N LYS A 122 -15.95 1.94 16.98
CA LYS A 122 -15.62 0.72 16.23
C LYS A 122 -14.12 0.67 15.94
N PRO A 123 -13.30 0.45 16.98
CA PRO A 123 -11.85 0.56 16.84
C PRO A 123 -11.31 -0.44 15.82
N VAL A 124 -10.43 0.05 14.94
CA VAL A 124 -9.72 -0.72 13.93
C VAL A 124 -8.25 -0.33 13.88
N ASP A 125 -7.44 -1.22 13.35
CA ASP A 125 -6.00 -1.06 13.27
C ASP A 125 -5.54 -0.74 11.83
N ALA A 126 -6.43 -1.03 10.86
CA ALA A 126 -6.22 -0.74 9.45
C ALA A 126 -7.53 -0.39 8.74
N VAL A 127 -7.44 0.44 7.72
CA VAL A 127 -8.53 0.76 6.80
C VAL A 127 -8.06 0.54 5.37
N ILE A 128 -8.78 -0.29 4.62
CA ILE A 128 -8.46 -0.58 3.21
C ILE A 128 -9.55 -0.04 2.29
N GLY A 129 -9.13 0.54 1.18
CA GLY A 129 -10.04 0.96 0.13
C GLY A 129 -10.64 -0.23 -0.62
N PHE A 130 -11.80 -0.03 -1.22
CA PHE A 130 -12.30 -0.87 -2.31
C PHE A 130 -12.86 0.03 -3.41
N ARG A 131 -12.58 -0.30 -4.67
CA ARG A 131 -13.02 0.50 -5.82
C ARG A 131 -14.53 0.39 -6.01
N ILE A 132 -15.26 1.51 -5.86
CA ILE A 132 -16.74 1.57 -5.97
C ILE A 132 -17.18 1.26 -7.40
N LYS A 133 -16.53 1.90 -8.38
CA LYS A 133 -16.81 1.69 -9.82
C LYS A 133 -15.48 1.40 -10.52
N ARG A 134 -15.26 0.13 -10.87
CA ARG A 134 -14.10 -0.26 -11.67
C ARG A 134 -14.36 0.08 -13.14
N ARG A 135 -13.46 0.83 -13.73
CA ARG A 135 -13.48 1.15 -15.18
C ARG A 135 -12.55 0.23 -16.00
N ASP A 136 -12.10 -0.86 -15.38
CA ASP A 136 -11.30 -1.89 -16.05
C ASP A 136 -12.14 -2.67 -17.08
N PRO A 137 -11.52 -3.24 -18.13
CA PRO A 137 -12.16 -4.16 -19.05
C PRO A 137 -12.80 -5.36 -18.31
N PHE A 138 -13.93 -5.86 -18.81
CA PHE A 138 -14.72 -6.90 -18.15
C PHE A 138 -13.91 -8.14 -17.75
N HIS A 139 -13.01 -8.61 -18.61
CA HIS A 139 -12.15 -9.76 -18.32
C HIS A 139 -11.25 -9.54 -17.10
N ARG A 140 -10.71 -8.31 -16.90
CA ARG A 140 -9.91 -7.97 -15.71
C ARG A 140 -10.75 -7.96 -14.45
N ILE A 141 -11.96 -7.42 -14.52
CA ILE A 141 -12.92 -7.42 -13.39
C ILE A 141 -13.26 -8.86 -13.00
N PHE A 142 -13.50 -9.74 -14.00
CA PHE A 142 -13.82 -11.15 -13.75
C PHE A 142 -12.66 -11.88 -13.08
N ILE A 143 -11.42 -11.74 -13.60
CA ILE A 143 -10.21 -12.33 -13.01
C ILE A 143 -10.01 -11.84 -11.57
N ALA A 144 -10.13 -10.55 -11.32
CA ALA A 144 -9.97 -9.99 -9.97
C ALA A 144 -11.05 -10.49 -9.00
N LYS A 145 -12.32 -10.60 -9.42
CA LYS A 145 -13.41 -11.15 -8.59
C LYS A 145 -13.16 -12.63 -8.27
N THR A 146 -12.75 -13.42 -9.26
CA THR A 146 -12.41 -14.84 -9.07
C THR A 146 -11.24 -14.98 -8.10
N TYR A 147 -10.19 -14.19 -8.27
CA TYR A 147 -9.05 -14.15 -7.35
C TYR A 147 -9.47 -13.80 -5.93
N ASN A 148 -10.24 -12.72 -5.74
CA ASN A 148 -10.76 -12.32 -4.44
C ASN A 148 -11.60 -13.44 -3.79
N ALA A 149 -12.45 -14.13 -4.56
CA ALA A 149 -13.24 -15.24 -4.07
C ALA A 149 -12.39 -16.42 -3.60
N ILE A 150 -11.37 -16.79 -4.38
CA ILE A 150 -10.43 -17.88 -4.03
C ILE A 150 -9.69 -17.54 -2.73
N VAL A 151 -9.13 -16.34 -2.62
CA VAL A 151 -8.44 -15.89 -1.40
C VAL A 151 -9.40 -15.83 -0.21
N SER A 152 -10.61 -15.33 -0.41
CA SER A 152 -11.65 -15.29 0.63
C SER A 152 -11.98 -16.67 1.18
N VAL A 153 -12.19 -17.65 0.32
CA VAL A 153 -12.49 -19.04 0.73
C VAL A 153 -11.29 -19.71 1.37
N ALA A 154 -10.11 -19.62 0.74
CA ALA A 154 -8.91 -20.31 1.21
C ALA A 154 -8.38 -19.80 2.56
N PHE A 155 -8.54 -18.49 2.84
CA PHE A 155 -7.98 -17.86 4.04
C PHE A 155 -9.04 -17.20 4.95
N GLY A 156 -10.31 -17.30 4.61
CA GLY A 156 -11.39 -16.65 5.34
C GLY A 156 -11.33 -15.11 5.29
N LEU A 157 -10.65 -14.53 4.32
CA LEU A 157 -10.43 -13.09 4.19
C LEU A 157 -11.69 -12.41 3.62
N ARG A 158 -12.38 -11.63 4.44
CA ARG A 158 -13.61 -10.92 4.03
C ARG A 158 -13.29 -9.52 3.50
N VAL A 159 -12.63 -9.45 2.33
CA VAL A 159 -12.22 -8.21 1.69
C VAL A 159 -12.85 -8.09 0.31
N ARG A 160 -13.39 -6.90 -0.03
CA ARG A 160 -14.07 -6.63 -1.31
C ARG A 160 -13.09 -6.48 -2.46
N ASP A 161 -11.93 -5.87 -2.22
CA ASP A 161 -10.92 -5.57 -3.24
C ASP A 161 -9.50 -5.64 -2.62
N ILE A 162 -8.85 -6.80 -2.77
CA ILE A 162 -7.51 -7.05 -2.23
C ILE A 162 -6.48 -6.12 -2.87
N ASP A 163 -6.64 -5.85 -4.16
CA ASP A 163 -5.65 -5.13 -4.97
C ASP A 163 -5.87 -3.62 -5.00
N CYS A 164 -6.84 -3.08 -4.24
CA CYS A 164 -6.98 -1.64 -4.11
C CYS A 164 -5.75 -1.08 -3.38
N ALA A 165 -5.00 -0.19 -4.03
CA ALA A 165 -3.75 0.34 -3.47
C ALA A 165 -3.99 1.29 -2.30
N MET A 166 -5.12 1.99 -2.24
CA MET A 166 -5.39 2.94 -1.15
C MET A 166 -5.65 2.21 0.17
N LYS A 167 -4.64 2.15 1.03
CA LYS A 167 -4.67 1.46 2.33
C LYS A 167 -3.98 2.30 3.40
N LEU A 168 -4.57 2.35 4.60
CA LEU A 168 -4.09 3.09 5.76
C LEU A 168 -3.96 2.13 6.96
N PHE A 169 -2.83 2.19 7.64
CA PHE A 169 -2.49 1.31 8.74
C PHE A 169 -1.95 2.09 9.94
N ARG A 170 -2.20 1.61 11.15
CA ARG A 170 -1.35 1.95 12.29
C ARG A 170 0.00 1.24 12.13
N ARG A 171 1.08 1.93 12.46
CA ARG A 171 2.45 1.37 12.34
C ARG A 171 2.61 0.04 13.06
N GLU A 172 2.02 -0.08 14.25
CA GLU A 172 2.18 -1.24 15.12
C GLU A 172 1.74 -2.56 14.45
N VAL A 173 0.90 -2.51 13.40
CA VAL A 173 0.49 -3.73 12.67
C VAL A 173 1.65 -4.39 11.93
N PHE A 174 2.72 -3.63 11.67
CA PHE A 174 3.92 -4.11 10.98
C PHE A 174 4.99 -4.64 11.94
N ASP A 175 4.87 -4.40 13.25
CA ASP A 175 5.87 -4.84 14.23
C ASP A 175 6.02 -6.36 14.18
N GLY A 176 7.24 -6.81 13.82
CA GLY A 176 7.54 -8.22 13.62
C GLY A 176 6.76 -8.89 12.46
N LEU A 177 6.12 -8.14 11.56
CA LEU A 177 5.49 -8.69 10.37
C LEU A 177 6.53 -8.92 9.27
N ARG A 178 6.61 -10.15 8.76
CA ARG A 178 7.43 -10.49 7.61
C ARG A 178 6.56 -10.59 6.36
N LEU A 179 6.98 -9.92 5.28
CA LEU A 179 6.39 -10.05 3.94
C LEU A 179 7.43 -10.66 3.00
N ASP A 180 7.07 -11.75 2.33
CA ASP A 180 7.99 -12.53 1.49
C ASP A 180 7.75 -12.32 0.00
N ALA A 181 6.53 -11.99 -0.41
CA ALA A 181 6.17 -11.80 -1.81
C ALA A 181 6.86 -10.55 -2.43
N GLU A 182 7.26 -10.69 -3.68
CA GLU A 182 7.87 -9.58 -4.46
C GLU A 182 7.00 -9.12 -5.63
N GLY A 183 5.87 -9.78 -5.84
CA GLY A 183 4.96 -9.52 -6.96
C GLY A 183 3.58 -9.01 -6.52
N PRO A 184 2.60 -9.07 -7.43
CA PRO A 184 1.22 -8.65 -7.14
C PRO A 184 0.56 -9.39 -5.98
N PHE A 185 1.08 -10.57 -5.61
CA PHE A 185 0.61 -11.36 -4.48
C PHE A 185 0.83 -10.67 -3.12
N LEU A 186 1.72 -9.68 -3.03
CA LEU A 186 2.03 -8.98 -1.79
C LEU A 186 0.80 -8.42 -1.08
N SER A 187 -0.14 -7.84 -1.82
CA SER A 187 -1.38 -7.29 -1.24
C SER A 187 -2.22 -8.35 -0.54
N ALA A 188 -2.31 -9.54 -1.12
CA ALA A 188 -3.01 -10.66 -0.49
C ALA A 188 -2.23 -11.20 0.71
N GLU A 189 -0.92 -11.41 0.57
CA GLU A 189 -0.06 -11.86 1.67
C GLU A 189 -0.19 -10.95 2.89
N LEU A 190 -0.07 -9.64 2.68
CA LEU A 190 -0.24 -8.63 3.74
C LEU A 190 -1.56 -8.83 4.48
N LEU A 191 -2.68 -8.81 3.76
CA LEU A 191 -4.01 -8.89 4.39
C LEU A 191 -4.27 -10.25 5.05
N ILE A 192 -3.75 -11.34 4.48
CA ILE A 192 -3.83 -12.68 5.06
C ILE A 192 -3.05 -12.74 6.37
N LYS A 193 -1.81 -12.25 6.39
CA LYS A 193 -0.96 -12.24 7.59
C LYS A 193 -1.52 -11.31 8.67
N LEU A 194 -2.00 -10.12 8.32
CA LEU A 194 -2.67 -9.21 9.26
C LEU A 194 -3.90 -9.87 9.89
N ARG A 195 -4.76 -10.53 9.09
CA ARG A 195 -5.88 -11.29 9.61
C ARG A 195 -5.44 -12.41 10.57
N ALA A 196 -4.42 -13.18 10.19
CA ALA A 196 -3.91 -14.29 11.02
C ALA A 196 -3.34 -13.80 12.36
N ARG A 197 -2.91 -12.53 12.44
CA ARG A 197 -2.47 -11.83 13.65
C ARG A 197 -3.62 -11.18 14.43
N GLY A 198 -4.85 -11.28 13.95
CA GLY A 198 -6.02 -10.68 14.62
C GLY A 198 -6.19 -9.18 14.42
N VAL A 199 -5.48 -8.58 13.45
CA VAL A 199 -5.61 -7.17 13.11
C VAL A 199 -7.03 -6.86 12.64
N ARG A 200 -7.64 -5.84 13.23
CA ARG A 200 -9.02 -5.40 12.90
C ARG A 200 -8.98 -4.48 11.69
N VAL A 201 -9.61 -4.91 10.61
CA VAL A 201 -9.59 -4.20 9.32
C VAL A 201 -10.99 -3.70 8.98
N ALA A 202 -11.11 -2.40 8.68
CA ALA A 202 -12.30 -1.81 8.07
C ALA A 202 -12.11 -1.59 6.57
N GLN A 203 -13.22 -1.39 5.86
CA GLN A 203 -13.20 -1.14 4.43
C GLN A 203 -13.99 0.12 4.09
N VAL A 204 -13.44 0.96 3.21
CA VAL A 204 -14.05 2.21 2.72
C VAL A 204 -14.08 2.19 1.20
N GLY A 205 -15.23 2.56 0.62
CA GLY A 205 -15.32 2.68 -0.84
C GLY A 205 -14.56 3.90 -1.33
N VAL A 206 -13.73 3.74 -2.36
CA VAL A 206 -12.96 4.81 -3.00
C VAL A 206 -13.21 4.87 -4.50
N ASN A 207 -13.14 6.05 -5.08
CA ASN A 207 -13.25 6.22 -6.53
C ASN A 207 -11.94 5.81 -7.20
N HIS A 208 -12.07 5.28 -8.41
CA HIS A 208 -10.94 4.86 -9.23
C HIS A 208 -11.11 5.43 -10.63
N TYR A 209 -10.10 6.18 -11.08
CA TYR A 209 -10.11 6.91 -12.35
C TYR A 209 -9.23 6.22 -13.39
N PRO A 210 -9.41 6.52 -14.68
CA PRO A 210 -8.48 6.09 -15.71
C PRO A 210 -7.09 6.67 -15.43
N ARG A 211 -6.04 5.92 -15.74
CA ARG A 211 -4.65 6.37 -15.64
C ARG A 211 -4.41 7.60 -16.51
N ALA A 212 -3.73 8.61 -15.95
CA ALA A 212 -3.46 9.85 -16.67
C ALA A 212 -2.33 9.70 -17.69
N ALA A 213 -1.25 8.97 -17.35
CA ALA A 213 -0.07 8.75 -18.19
C ALA A 213 0.63 7.43 -17.82
N GLY A 214 1.60 7.00 -18.65
CA GLY A 214 2.44 5.82 -18.42
C GLY A 214 1.89 4.50 -18.98
N GLN A 215 2.74 3.46 -18.99
CA GLN A 215 2.40 2.13 -19.54
C GLN A 215 1.84 1.19 -18.47
N ASN A 216 0.82 0.43 -18.86
CA ASN A 216 0.22 -0.58 -17.98
C ASN A 216 1.01 -1.90 -18.09
N THR A 217 1.79 -2.25 -17.08
CA THR A 217 2.54 -3.53 -16.99
C THR A 217 1.62 -4.70 -16.63
N GLY A 218 0.59 -4.96 -17.44
CA GLY A 218 -0.48 -5.89 -17.19
C GLY A 218 -0.05 -7.28 -16.70
N ALA A 219 -0.98 -7.99 -16.04
CA ALA A 219 -0.75 -9.35 -15.58
C ALA A 219 -0.53 -10.32 -16.75
N SER A 220 0.64 -10.95 -16.81
CA SER A 220 0.89 -12.08 -17.72
C SER A 220 0.40 -13.39 -17.11
N ILE A 221 0.11 -14.40 -17.95
CA ILE A 221 -0.30 -15.75 -17.49
C ILE A 221 0.71 -16.33 -16.49
N GLY A 222 2.01 -16.12 -16.72
CA GLY A 222 3.05 -16.57 -15.80
C GLY A 222 2.98 -15.91 -14.42
N LYS A 223 2.60 -14.61 -14.33
CA LYS A 223 2.37 -13.94 -13.05
C LYS A 223 1.16 -14.51 -12.31
N ILE A 224 0.10 -14.86 -13.03
CA ILE A 224 -1.11 -15.48 -12.46
C ILE A 224 -0.77 -16.87 -11.87
N LEU A 225 -0.09 -17.73 -12.61
CA LEU A 225 0.32 -19.07 -12.13
C LEU A 225 1.24 -18.97 -10.91
N ARG A 226 2.18 -18.02 -10.92
CA ARG A 226 3.06 -17.77 -9.77
C ARG A 226 2.22 -17.37 -8.53
N THR A 227 1.25 -16.49 -8.69
CA THR A 227 0.35 -16.07 -7.61
C THR A 227 -0.39 -17.25 -6.98
N PHE A 228 -0.91 -18.19 -7.77
CA PHE A 228 -1.58 -19.38 -7.24
C PHE A 228 -0.63 -20.30 -6.49
N ARG A 229 0.60 -20.49 -6.99
CA ARG A 229 1.63 -21.26 -6.28
C ARG A 229 1.98 -20.61 -4.94
N ASP A 230 2.14 -19.28 -4.92
CA ASP A 230 2.49 -18.53 -3.73
C ASP A 230 1.33 -18.56 -2.69
N LEU A 231 0.07 -18.53 -3.15
CA LEU A 231 -1.11 -18.78 -2.32
C LEU A 231 -1.10 -20.16 -1.66
N ALA A 232 -0.85 -21.21 -2.44
CA ALA A 232 -0.82 -22.57 -1.93
C ALA A 232 0.32 -22.75 -0.91
N ARG A 233 1.50 -22.18 -1.19
CA ARG A 233 2.64 -22.20 -0.28
C ARG A 233 2.31 -21.46 1.02
N LEU A 234 1.79 -20.25 0.95
CA LEU A 234 1.41 -19.48 2.15
C LEU A 234 0.36 -20.21 2.98
N ARG A 235 -0.62 -20.87 2.34
CA ARG A 235 -1.62 -21.68 3.04
C ARG A 235 -1.00 -22.84 3.80
N TRP A 236 -0.05 -23.53 3.16
CA TRP A 236 0.70 -24.63 3.79
C TRP A 236 1.56 -24.13 4.95
N ASP A 237 2.31 -23.06 4.74
CA ASP A 237 3.19 -22.47 5.75
C ASP A 237 2.40 -21.97 6.98
N LEU A 238 1.25 -21.32 6.78
CA LEU A 238 0.36 -20.91 7.88
C LEU A 238 -0.25 -22.08 8.64
N TRP A 239 -0.41 -23.23 7.99
CA TRP A 239 -0.91 -24.43 8.64
C TRP A 239 0.18 -25.16 9.44
N THR A 240 1.39 -25.22 8.91
CA THR A 240 2.51 -26.01 9.49
C THR A 240 3.45 -25.20 10.38
N LYS A 241 3.64 -23.90 10.07
CA LYS A 241 4.66 -23.03 10.68
C LYS A 241 4.12 -21.64 11.04
N ARG A 242 2.89 -21.59 11.55
CA ARG A 242 2.17 -20.32 11.74
C ARG A 242 2.98 -19.25 12.46
N GLU A 243 3.65 -19.60 13.54
CA GLU A 243 4.42 -18.64 14.34
C GLU A 243 5.64 -18.10 13.60
N GLU A 244 6.35 -18.95 12.86
CA GLU A 244 7.51 -18.56 12.07
C GLU A 244 7.12 -17.64 10.90
N VAL A 245 5.98 -17.92 10.25
CA VAL A 245 5.47 -17.12 9.10
C VAL A 245 5.01 -15.74 9.53
N LEU A 246 4.51 -15.59 10.76
CA LEU A 246 3.98 -14.33 11.27
C LEU A 246 5.01 -13.47 12.00
N ARG A 247 6.23 -13.98 12.26
CA ARG A 247 7.32 -13.25 12.91
C ARG A 247 8.38 -12.81 11.89
N ARG A 248 9.04 -11.71 12.20
CA ARG A 248 10.26 -11.29 11.49
C ARG A 248 11.40 -12.25 11.89
N ARG A 249 12.26 -12.65 10.94
CA ARG A 249 13.57 -13.20 11.31
C ARG A 249 14.43 -12.02 11.76
N ASP A 250 14.95 -12.12 12.98
CA ASP A 250 15.96 -11.21 13.51
C ASP A 250 17.24 -11.25 12.65
#